data_edde2a210bd136ca14dcef416fc80c4a
#
_entry.id   edde2a210bd136ca14dcef416fc80c4a
#
_cell.length_a   1.000
_cell.length_b   1.000
_cell.length_c   1.000
_cell.angle_alpha   90.00
_cell.angle_beta   90.00
_cell.angle_gamma   90.00
#
_symmetry.space_group_name_H-M   'P 1'
#
loop_
_entity.id
_entity.type
_entity.pdbx_description
1 polymer ?
#
loop_
_entity_poly.entity_id
_entity_poly.type
_entity_poly.pdbx_seq_one_letter_code
_entity_poly.pdbx_strand_id
1 'polypeptide(L)'
;HPFRPAFEQGNKNFTVKLPDLPFEACLDREAFSKIVSNLVSNALKYSDSRISLELLPPSGEERMFTLLVTNDGHLIPDSEIENIFNPFYRLKETENQQGSGIGLSLAHSLTEFHCGRLFYRQTPDGLNQFVLMLPEQQEDSFQTTAGKEKAEIVTLAETGKSVILIVEDQNDMRHFIARELAETYQVLEAENGKVALDLVRKNTVNLIISDVMMPIMDGFELCNEMKNDVNVSHIPFILL
;
A
#
# COMPACT_ATOMS: atom_id res chain seq x y z
N HIS A 1 -19.41 6.75 6.33
CA HIS A 1 -18.76 6.29 5.10
C HIS A 1 -17.84 7.39 4.63
N PRO A 2 -16.52 7.26 4.67
CA PRO A 2 -15.57 8.36 4.41
C PRO A 2 -15.65 8.91 2.98
N PHE A 3 -16.14 8.13 2.03
CA PHE A 3 -16.23 8.55 0.61
C PHE A 3 -17.55 9.25 0.22
N ARG A 4 -18.56 9.30 1.09
CA ARG A 4 -19.87 9.87 0.75
C ARG A 4 -19.83 11.32 0.24
N PRO A 5 -19.02 12.25 0.81
CA PRO A 5 -18.92 13.61 0.31
C PRO A 5 -18.33 13.70 -1.10
N ALA A 6 -17.38 12.83 -1.45
CA ALA A 6 -16.73 12.82 -2.75
C ALA A 6 -17.67 12.35 -3.88
N PHE A 7 -18.62 11.46 -3.56
CA PHE A 7 -19.63 10.99 -4.51
C PHE A 7 -20.69 12.07 -4.80
N GLU A 8 -21.10 12.82 -3.78
CA GLU A 8 -22.12 13.87 -3.92
C GLU A 8 -21.63 15.09 -4.72
N GLN A 9 -20.33 15.41 -4.65
CA GLN A 9 -19.72 16.52 -5.39
C GLN A 9 -19.51 16.23 -6.90
N GLY A 10 -19.38 14.95 -7.29
CA GLY A 10 -19.02 14.56 -8.67
C GLY A 10 -20.18 14.27 -9.61
N ASN A 11 -21.43 14.35 -9.18
CA ASN A 11 -22.63 13.97 -9.96
C ASN A 11 -22.54 12.56 -10.57
N LYS A 12 -21.82 11.62 -9.90
CA LYS A 12 -21.59 10.26 -10.34
C LYS A 12 -22.52 9.28 -9.62
N ASN A 13 -23.10 8.37 -10.38
CA ASN A 13 -23.95 7.31 -9.83
C ASN A 13 -23.10 6.22 -9.18
N PHE A 14 -23.21 6.10 -7.87
CA PHE A 14 -22.51 5.08 -7.10
C PHE A 14 -23.49 4.02 -6.59
N THR A 15 -23.21 2.76 -6.93
CA THR A 15 -24.03 1.60 -6.54
C THR A 15 -23.20 0.64 -5.71
N VAL A 16 -23.76 0.12 -4.60
CA VAL A 16 -23.15 -0.92 -3.79
C VAL A 16 -24.09 -2.12 -3.76
N LYS A 17 -23.57 -3.28 -4.11
CA LYS A 17 -24.26 -4.56 -3.98
C LYS A 17 -23.53 -5.41 -2.96
N LEU A 18 -24.27 -5.85 -1.95
CA LEU A 18 -23.78 -6.74 -0.91
C LEU A 18 -24.49 -8.11 -1.04
N PRO A 19 -23.87 -9.20 -0.57
CA PRO A 19 -24.51 -10.51 -0.55
C PRO A 19 -25.72 -10.50 0.39
N ASP A 20 -26.72 -11.31 0.06
CA ASP A 20 -27.96 -11.42 0.86
C ASP A 20 -27.69 -11.96 2.28
N LEU A 21 -26.71 -12.84 2.41
CA LEU A 21 -26.25 -13.36 3.69
C LEU A 21 -24.90 -12.78 4.07
N PRO A 22 -24.74 -12.24 5.28
CA PRO A 22 -23.43 -11.77 5.74
C PRO A 22 -22.47 -12.95 5.91
N PHE A 23 -21.19 -12.69 5.68
CA PHE A 23 -20.12 -13.62 6.01
C PHE A 23 -19.03 -12.87 6.82
N GLU A 24 -18.23 -13.64 7.53
CA GLU A 24 -17.11 -13.14 8.29
C GLU A 24 -15.80 -13.49 7.56
N ALA A 25 -14.83 -12.57 7.58
CA ALA A 25 -13.50 -12.82 7.08
C ALA A 25 -12.46 -12.32 8.09
N CYS A 26 -11.43 -13.12 8.30
CA CYS A 26 -10.30 -12.77 9.14
C CYS A 26 -9.20 -12.18 8.24
N LEU A 27 -9.02 -10.85 8.29
CA LEU A 27 -8.05 -10.16 7.44
C LEU A 27 -7.53 -8.90 8.14
N ASP A 28 -6.38 -8.43 7.69
CA ASP A 28 -5.86 -7.14 8.13
C ASP A 28 -6.79 -6.02 7.66
N ARG A 29 -7.36 -5.32 8.65
CA ARG A 29 -8.33 -4.26 8.40
C ARG A 29 -7.71 -3.04 7.71
N GLU A 30 -6.48 -2.72 8.05
CA GLU A 30 -5.79 -1.54 7.49
C GLU A 30 -5.37 -1.79 6.05
N ALA A 31 -4.73 -2.93 5.79
CA ALA A 31 -4.38 -3.34 4.44
C ALA A 31 -5.62 -3.42 3.54
N PHE A 32 -6.69 -4.06 3.99
CA PHE A 32 -7.95 -4.12 3.26
C PHE A 32 -8.52 -2.73 2.98
N SER A 33 -8.52 -1.84 3.99
CA SER A 33 -8.99 -0.46 3.82
C SER A 33 -8.17 0.32 2.79
N LYS A 34 -6.83 0.15 2.79
CA LYS A 34 -5.93 0.78 1.82
C LYS A 34 -6.17 0.25 0.41
N ILE A 35 -6.29 -1.08 0.24
CA ILE A 35 -6.59 -1.69 -1.07
C ILE A 35 -7.90 -1.11 -1.63
N VAL A 36 -8.98 -1.18 -0.85
CA VAL A 36 -10.30 -0.71 -1.26
C VAL A 36 -10.28 0.80 -1.55
N SER A 37 -9.61 1.60 -0.71
CA SER A 37 -9.48 3.04 -0.90
C SER A 37 -8.79 3.38 -2.22
N ASN A 38 -7.70 2.69 -2.56
CA ASN A 38 -7.00 2.90 -3.83
C ASN A 38 -7.88 2.53 -5.04
N LEU A 39 -8.56 1.40 -4.99
CA LEU A 39 -9.45 0.98 -6.08
C LEU A 39 -10.64 1.94 -6.26
N VAL A 40 -11.28 2.35 -5.16
CA VAL A 40 -12.41 3.29 -5.20
C VAL A 40 -11.97 4.68 -5.64
N SER A 41 -10.82 5.16 -5.16
CA SER A 41 -10.24 6.44 -5.59
C SER A 41 -9.93 6.45 -7.09
N ASN A 42 -9.39 5.36 -7.62
CA ASN A 42 -9.17 5.20 -9.05
C ASN A 42 -10.49 5.20 -9.83
N ALA A 43 -11.48 4.43 -9.39
CA ALA A 43 -12.80 4.43 -10.03
C ALA A 43 -13.45 5.82 -10.01
N LEU A 44 -13.36 6.57 -8.89
CA LEU A 44 -13.84 7.94 -8.80
C LEU A 44 -13.13 8.89 -9.76
N LYS A 45 -11.82 8.74 -9.87
CA LYS A 45 -10.99 9.61 -10.70
C LYS A 45 -11.24 9.39 -12.19
N TYR A 46 -11.35 8.14 -12.61
CA TYR A 46 -11.36 7.75 -14.02
C TYR A 46 -12.74 7.41 -14.58
N SER A 47 -13.81 7.35 -13.76
CA SER A 47 -15.17 7.14 -14.27
C SER A 47 -15.73 8.40 -14.94
N ASP A 48 -16.59 8.20 -15.90
CA ASP A 48 -17.38 9.28 -16.49
C ASP A 48 -18.62 9.58 -15.63
N SER A 49 -19.44 8.58 -15.36
CA SER A 49 -20.71 8.77 -14.65
C SER A 49 -21.11 7.64 -13.69
N ARG A 50 -20.58 6.43 -13.83
CA ARG A 50 -21.04 5.26 -13.09
C ARG A 50 -19.90 4.52 -12.41
N ILE A 51 -20.13 4.19 -11.14
CA ILE A 51 -19.24 3.36 -10.33
C ILE A 51 -20.09 2.33 -9.60
N SER A 52 -19.67 1.09 -9.60
CA SER A 52 -20.31 0.06 -8.78
C SER A 52 -19.28 -0.73 -7.99
N LEU A 53 -19.63 -1.01 -6.74
CA LEU A 53 -18.97 -1.98 -5.90
C LEU A 53 -19.89 -3.17 -5.72
N GLU A 54 -19.36 -4.37 -5.90
CA GLU A 54 -20.11 -5.60 -5.67
C GLU A 54 -19.25 -6.57 -4.85
N LEU A 55 -19.76 -6.98 -3.69
CA LEU A 55 -19.11 -7.94 -2.83
C LEU A 55 -19.76 -9.31 -3.01
N LEU A 56 -18.97 -10.29 -3.40
CA LEU A 56 -19.40 -11.67 -3.57
C LEU A 56 -18.88 -12.51 -2.38
N PRO A 57 -19.70 -13.42 -1.85
CA PRO A 57 -19.31 -14.25 -0.72
C PRO A 57 -18.22 -15.25 -1.10
N PRO A 58 -17.53 -15.84 -0.11
CA PRO A 58 -16.49 -16.82 -0.34
C PRO A 58 -16.97 -18.00 -1.20
N SER A 59 -16.19 -18.36 -2.19
CA SER A 59 -16.48 -19.43 -3.13
C SER A 59 -15.21 -20.20 -3.52
N GLY A 60 -15.39 -21.40 -4.09
CA GLY A 60 -14.30 -22.28 -4.50
C GLY A 60 -13.64 -23.02 -3.32
N GLU A 61 -12.64 -23.85 -3.64
CA GLU A 61 -11.90 -24.65 -2.66
C GLU A 61 -11.06 -23.77 -1.73
N GLU A 62 -10.48 -22.69 -2.25
CA GLU A 62 -9.66 -21.72 -1.50
C GLU A 62 -10.50 -20.75 -0.66
N ARG A 63 -11.85 -20.83 -0.70
CA ARG A 63 -12.77 -19.95 0.01
C ARG A 63 -12.42 -18.47 -0.13
N MET A 64 -12.27 -18.02 -1.38
CA MET A 64 -11.97 -16.63 -1.68
C MET A 64 -13.26 -15.80 -1.79
N PHE A 65 -13.37 -14.71 -1.08
CA PHE A 65 -14.39 -13.70 -1.37
C PHE A 65 -13.89 -12.72 -2.43
N THR A 66 -14.81 -12.11 -3.15
CA THR A 66 -14.43 -11.23 -4.27
C THR A 66 -15.08 -9.86 -4.12
N LEU A 67 -14.29 -8.80 -4.26
CA LEU A 67 -14.78 -7.44 -4.41
C LEU A 67 -14.57 -6.99 -5.87
N LEU A 68 -15.64 -6.61 -6.53
CA LEU A 68 -15.64 -6.05 -7.87
C LEU A 68 -15.79 -4.53 -7.78
N VAL A 69 -14.86 -3.80 -8.37
CA VAL A 69 -14.93 -2.34 -8.52
C VAL A 69 -15.03 -2.04 -10.00
N THR A 70 -16.20 -1.54 -10.43
CA THR A 70 -16.51 -1.31 -11.84
C THR A 70 -16.78 0.16 -12.12
N ASN A 71 -16.26 0.68 -13.22
CA ASN A 71 -16.51 2.06 -13.67
C ASN A 71 -16.62 2.17 -15.20
N ASP A 72 -17.28 3.22 -15.67
CA ASP A 72 -17.59 3.51 -17.07
C ASP A 72 -16.61 4.47 -17.77
N GLY A 73 -15.43 4.67 -17.19
CA GLY A 73 -14.41 5.54 -17.80
C GLY A 73 -13.72 4.91 -19.00
N HIS A 74 -12.74 5.64 -19.54
CA HIS A 74 -11.93 5.18 -20.66
C HIS A 74 -11.36 3.78 -20.42
N LEU A 75 -11.50 2.88 -21.39
CA LEU A 75 -11.04 1.50 -21.28
C LEU A 75 -9.51 1.44 -21.30
N ILE A 76 -8.97 0.57 -20.47
CA ILE A 76 -7.52 0.31 -20.46
C ILE A 76 -7.19 -0.58 -21.68
N PRO A 77 -6.27 -0.13 -22.57
CA PRO A 77 -5.86 -0.95 -23.71
C PRO A 77 -5.22 -2.28 -23.27
N ASP A 78 -5.45 -3.34 -24.03
CA ASP A 78 -4.92 -4.68 -23.71
C ASP A 78 -3.40 -4.69 -23.55
N SER A 79 -2.68 -3.86 -24.33
CA SER A 79 -1.22 -3.71 -24.23
C SER A 79 -0.74 -3.09 -22.92
N GLU A 80 -1.63 -2.45 -22.16
CA GLU A 80 -1.29 -1.70 -20.96
C GLU A 80 -1.74 -2.42 -19.67
N ILE A 81 -2.52 -3.50 -19.78
CA ILE A 81 -3.10 -4.19 -18.63
C ILE A 81 -2.05 -4.69 -17.65
N GLU A 82 -0.92 -5.20 -18.13
CA GLU A 82 0.18 -5.65 -17.27
C GLU A 82 0.93 -4.47 -16.64
N ASN A 83 0.97 -3.33 -17.33
CA ASN A 83 1.73 -2.16 -16.90
C ASN A 83 1.02 -1.33 -15.82
N ILE A 84 -0.32 -1.34 -15.76
CA ILE A 84 -1.08 -0.51 -14.81
C ILE A 84 -0.78 -0.82 -13.34
N PHE A 85 -0.24 -1.99 -13.03
CA PHE A 85 0.17 -2.40 -11.69
C PHE A 85 1.64 -2.06 -11.37
N ASN A 86 2.40 -1.56 -12.34
CA ASN A 86 3.78 -1.12 -12.10
C ASN A 86 3.81 0.21 -11.33
N PRO A 87 4.74 0.38 -10.37
CA PRO A 87 4.91 1.64 -9.66
C PRO A 87 5.19 2.80 -10.63
N PHE A 88 4.59 3.96 -10.35
CA PHE A 88 4.72 5.21 -11.13
C PHE A 88 4.17 5.14 -12.55
N TYR A 89 3.61 3.99 -12.96
CA TYR A 89 3.01 3.87 -14.29
C TYR A 89 1.71 4.65 -14.39
N ARG A 90 1.53 5.32 -15.55
CA ARG A 90 0.33 6.09 -15.88
C ARG A 90 0.04 5.98 -17.38
N LEU A 91 -1.23 5.83 -17.73
CA LEU A 91 -1.64 5.87 -19.13
C LEU A 91 -1.39 7.28 -19.69
N LYS A 92 -0.82 7.39 -20.87
CA LYS A 92 -0.48 8.67 -21.54
C LYS A 92 -1.66 9.62 -21.64
N GLU A 93 -2.85 9.08 -21.84
CA GLU A 93 -4.11 9.84 -21.94
C GLU A 93 -4.56 10.46 -20.61
N THR A 94 -4.01 9.97 -19.49
CA THR A 94 -4.37 10.42 -18.15
C THR A 94 -3.24 11.16 -17.42
N GLU A 95 -2.15 11.47 -18.10
CA GLU A 95 -0.98 12.16 -17.49
C GLU A 95 -1.34 13.53 -16.89
N ASN A 96 -2.34 14.21 -17.44
CA ASN A 96 -2.80 15.51 -16.93
C ASN A 96 -3.67 15.41 -15.66
N GLN A 97 -4.09 14.22 -15.25
CA GLN A 97 -4.89 14.05 -14.04
C GLN A 97 -3.95 13.88 -12.82
N GLN A 98 -4.28 14.52 -11.71
CA GLN A 98 -3.47 14.50 -10.49
C GLN A 98 -3.34 13.08 -9.91
N GLY A 99 -2.09 12.62 -9.63
CA GLY A 99 -1.83 11.31 -9.00
C GLY A 99 -0.39 10.84 -9.19
N SER A 100 0.12 10.12 -8.20
CA SER A 100 1.51 9.62 -8.15
C SER A 100 1.77 8.37 -9.00
N GLY A 101 0.74 7.62 -9.42
CA GLY A 101 0.89 6.31 -10.07
C GLY A 101 1.26 5.16 -9.11
N ILE A 102 1.18 5.39 -7.80
CA ILE A 102 1.56 4.38 -6.78
C ILE A 102 0.35 3.59 -6.26
N GLY A 103 -0.85 4.18 -6.26
CA GLY A 103 -2.02 3.60 -5.59
C GLY A 103 -2.40 2.20 -6.05
N LEU A 104 -2.34 1.92 -7.37
CA LEU A 104 -2.74 0.62 -7.92
C LEU A 104 -1.65 -0.44 -7.71
N SER A 105 -0.39 -0.08 -7.84
CA SER A 105 0.74 -0.97 -7.53
C SER A 105 0.76 -1.34 -6.05
N LEU A 106 0.51 -0.38 -5.16
CA LEU A 106 0.39 -0.64 -3.72
C LEU A 106 -0.78 -1.59 -3.42
N ALA A 107 -1.96 -1.35 -4.00
CA ALA A 107 -3.11 -2.24 -3.84
C ALA A 107 -2.81 -3.66 -4.32
N HIS A 108 -2.09 -3.80 -5.43
CA HIS A 108 -1.67 -5.10 -5.97
C HIS A 108 -0.71 -5.81 -5.01
N SER A 109 0.35 -5.15 -4.58
CA SER A 109 1.34 -5.74 -3.67
C SER A 109 0.74 -6.11 -2.30
N LEU A 110 -0.11 -5.25 -1.73
CA LEU A 110 -0.82 -5.59 -0.49
C LEU A 110 -1.74 -6.80 -0.68
N THR A 111 -2.39 -6.93 -1.84
CA THR A 111 -3.24 -8.08 -2.14
C THR A 111 -2.43 -9.37 -2.22
N GLU A 112 -1.29 -9.37 -2.92
CA GLU A 112 -0.39 -10.53 -3.01
C GLU A 112 0.18 -10.91 -1.64
N PHE A 113 0.58 -9.93 -0.83
CA PHE A 113 1.05 -10.16 0.53
C PHE A 113 0.01 -10.88 1.40
N HIS A 114 -1.27 -10.62 1.19
CA HIS A 114 -2.39 -11.28 1.85
C HIS A 114 -2.89 -12.53 1.11
N CYS A 115 -2.04 -13.17 0.30
CA CYS A 115 -2.37 -14.38 -0.46
C CYS A 115 -3.60 -14.22 -1.37
N GLY A 116 -3.87 -12.98 -1.77
CA GLY A 116 -4.97 -12.63 -2.66
C GLY A 116 -4.55 -12.49 -4.11
N ARG A 117 -5.50 -12.05 -4.94
CA ARG A 117 -5.28 -11.74 -6.37
C ARG A 117 -6.01 -10.45 -6.72
N LEU A 118 -5.32 -9.52 -7.37
CA LEU A 118 -5.90 -8.30 -7.91
C LEU A 118 -5.59 -8.25 -9.41
N PHE A 119 -6.62 -8.16 -10.24
CA PHE A 119 -6.46 -8.04 -11.67
C PHE A 119 -7.54 -7.18 -12.31
N TYR A 120 -7.31 -6.77 -13.53
CA TYR A 120 -8.21 -6.00 -14.35
C TYR A 120 -8.86 -6.89 -15.42
N ARG A 121 -10.11 -6.60 -15.75
CA ARG A 121 -10.78 -7.12 -16.94
C ARG A 121 -11.80 -6.11 -17.48
N GLN A 122 -12.14 -6.25 -18.74
CA GLN A 122 -13.31 -5.60 -19.30
C GLN A 122 -14.56 -6.45 -19.07
N THR A 123 -15.66 -5.81 -18.74
CA THR A 123 -16.96 -6.50 -18.70
C THR A 123 -17.51 -6.67 -20.12
N PRO A 124 -18.45 -7.62 -20.37
CA PRO A 124 -19.11 -7.75 -21.68
C PRO A 124 -19.79 -6.48 -22.16
N ASP A 125 -20.22 -5.61 -21.23
CA ASP A 125 -20.86 -4.31 -21.50
C ASP A 125 -19.84 -3.18 -21.74
N GLY A 126 -18.54 -3.49 -21.84
CA GLY A 126 -17.48 -2.53 -22.12
C GLY A 126 -17.15 -1.60 -20.96
N LEU A 127 -17.20 -2.09 -19.72
CA LEU A 127 -16.80 -1.33 -18.52
C LEU A 127 -15.46 -1.82 -17.98
N ASN A 128 -14.71 -0.92 -17.33
CA ASN A 128 -13.54 -1.30 -16.55
C ASN A 128 -13.96 -2.03 -15.29
N GLN A 129 -13.34 -3.15 -14.99
CA GLN A 129 -13.59 -3.88 -13.74
C GLN A 129 -12.27 -4.36 -13.11
N PHE A 130 -12.00 -3.88 -11.91
CA PHE A 130 -10.95 -4.42 -11.04
C PHE A 130 -11.55 -5.50 -10.15
N VAL A 131 -10.90 -6.66 -10.13
CA VAL A 131 -11.32 -7.85 -9.40
C VAL A 131 -10.32 -8.10 -8.29
N LEU A 132 -10.74 -7.88 -7.04
CA LEU A 132 -9.98 -8.20 -5.84
C LEU A 132 -10.51 -9.50 -5.25
N MET A 133 -9.65 -10.49 -5.11
CA MET A 133 -9.95 -11.77 -4.48
C MET A 133 -9.06 -11.93 -3.25
N LEU A 134 -9.66 -12.21 -2.08
CA LEU A 134 -8.93 -12.43 -0.83
C LEU A 134 -9.48 -13.68 -0.13
N PRO A 135 -8.62 -14.47 0.54
CA PRO A 135 -9.07 -15.61 1.32
C PRO A 135 -9.94 -15.17 2.50
N GLU A 136 -10.99 -15.93 2.81
CA GLU A 136 -11.86 -15.69 3.96
C GLU A 136 -11.09 -15.79 5.29
N GLN A 137 -10.12 -16.68 5.35
CA GLN A 137 -9.19 -16.83 6.45
C GLN A 137 -7.79 -16.65 5.91
N GLN A 138 -7.12 -15.63 6.36
CA GLN A 138 -5.67 -15.59 6.23
C GLN A 138 -5.15 -16.54 7.31
N GLU A 139 -4.54 -17.65 6.89
CA GLU A 139 -3.81 -18.47 7.84
C GLU A 139 -2.84 -17.55 8.59
N ASP A 140 -2.81 -17.66 9.91
CA ASP A 140 -1.80 -17.03 10.78
C ASP A 140 -0.39 -17.56 10.45
N SER A 141 0.02 -17.51 9.19
CA SER A 141 1.41 -17.58 8.79
C SER A 141 2.18 -16.34 9.28
N PHE A 142 1.45 -15.31 9.72
CA PHE A 142 1.89 -14.37 10.74
C PHE A 142 1.77 -15.00 12.13
N GLN A 143 2.35 -16.18 12.37
CA GLN A 143 2.99 -16.36 13.63
C GLN A 143 3.97 -15.20 13.71
N THR A 144 3.47 -14.13 14.31
CA THR A 144 4.28 -13.24 15.08
C THR A 144 5.22 -14.14 15.85
N THR A 145 6.42 -14.31 15.39
CA THR A 145 7.56 -14.41 16.26
C THR A 145 7.65 -13.07 17.00
N ALA A 146 6.53 -12.70 17.67
CA ALA A 146 6.54 -11.86 18.84
C ALA A 146 7.17 -12.67 19.99
N GLY A 147 8.18 -13.44 19.66
CA GLY A 147 9.25 -13.82 20.54
C GLY A 147 10.12 -12.60 20.59
N LYS A 148 9.99 -11.87 21.71
CA LYS A 148 11.05 -11.10 22.36
C LYS A 148 12.44 -11.31 21.72
N GLU A 149 12.63 -10.88 20.50
CA GLU A 149 13.93 -10.53 20.01
C GLU A 149 14.17 -9.11 20.54
N LYS A 150 14.78 -9.10 21.73
CA LYS A 150 15.70 -8.04 22.08
C LYS A 150 16.37 -7.62 20.78
N ALA A 151 16.33 -6.31 20.51
CA ALA A 151 17.19 -5.71 19.51
C ALA A 151 18.60 -6.26 19.73
N GLU A 152 18.93 -7.38 19.10
CA GLU A 152 20.31 -7.79 18.97
C GLU A 152 20.91 -6.71 18.09
N ILE A 153 21.85 -6.01 18.70
CA ILE A 153 22.79 -5.14 18.02
C ILE A 153 23.49 -6.06 17.01
N VAL A 154 22.94 -6.12 15.79
CA VAL A 154 23.65 -6.72 14.67
C VAL A 154 24.83 -5.79 14.42
N THR A 155 25.97 -6.17 15.00
CA THR A 155 27.25 -5.58 14.66
C THR A 155 27.43 -5.81 13.17
N LEU A 156 27.30 -4.71 12.40
CA LEU A 156 27.40 -4.64 10.95
C LEU A 156 28.75 -5.16 10.50
N ALA A 157 28.82 -6.44 10.13
CA ALA A 157 29.96 -7.00 9.42
C ALA A 157 29.73 -6.73 7.92
N GLU A 158 30.50 -5.80 7.41
CA GLU A 158 30.95 -5.53 6.03
C GLU A 158 30.27 -6.36 4.90
N THR A 159 29.04 -6.01 4.52
CA THR A 159 28.44 -6.59 3.31
C THR A 159 28.66 -5.70 2.08
N GLY A 160 29.27 -4.54 2.21
CA GLY A 160 29.50 -3.59 1.11
C GLY A 160 28.22 -2.96 0.53
N LYS A 161 27.04 -3.30 1.06
CA LYS A 161 25.74 -2.71 0.64
C LYS A 161 25.49 -1.40 1.37
N SER A 162 24.92 -0.42 0.68
CA SER A 162 24.44 0.82 1.30
C SER A 162 23.28 0.51 2.25
N VAL A 163 23.23 1.22 3.39
CA VAL A 163 22.23 1.03 4.44
C VAL A 163 21.11 2.07 4.29
N ILE A 164 19.88 1.61 4.17
CA ILE A 164 18.68 2.44 4.13
C ILE A 164 17.88 2.23 5.41
N LEU A 165 17.45 3.33 6.04
CA LEU A 165 16.55 3.30 7.17
C LEU A 165 15.13 3.65 6.70
N ILE A 166 14.19 2.73 6.92
CA ILE A 166 12.76 2.92 6.67
C ILE A 166 12.08 3.28 7.98
N VAL A 167 11.33 4.37 8.00
CA VAL A 167 10.57 4.84 9.16
C VAL A 167 9.11 4.93 8.79
N GLU A 168 8.31 4.03 9.33
CA GLU A 168 6.89 3.87 9.00
C GLU A 168 6.20 3.24 10.21
N ASP A 169 5.10 3.81 10.68
CA ASP A 169 4.38 3.31 11.86
C ASP A 169 3.58 2.05 11.55
N GLN A 170 3.14 1.91 10.30
CA GLN A 170 2.38 0.74 9.86
C GLN A 170 3.31 -0.42 9.53
N ASN A 171 3.20 -1.48 10.32
CA ASN A 171 4.06 -2.66 10.27
C ASN A 171 4.12 -3.29 8.86
N ASP A 172 2.94 -3.46 8.23
CA ASP A 172 2.85 -4.12 6.91
C ASP A 172 3.50 -3.28 5.81
N MET A 173 3.30 -1.96 5.84
CA MET A 173 3.92 -1.04 4.90
C MET A 173 5.42 -1.01 5.10
N ARG A 174 5.88 -0.92 6.35
CA ARG A 174 7.30 -0.92 6.70
C ARG A 174 8.00 -2.18 6.19
N HIS A 175 7.46 -3.36 6.51
CA HIS A 175 8.00 -4.65 6.05
C HIS A 175 7.92 -4.81 4.53
N PHE A 176 6.86 -4.31 3.89
CA PHE A 176 6.75 -4.33 2.44
C PHE A 176 7.88 -3.53 1.78
N ILE A 177 8.07 -2.27 2.19
CA ILE A 177 9.13 -1.41 1.65
C ILE A 177 10.52 -2.04 1.95
N ALA A 178 10.71 -2.53 3.17
CA ALA A 178 11.96 -3.16 3.57
C ALA A 178 12.29 -4.37 2.70
N ARG A 179 11.32 -5.23 2.41
CA ARG A 179 11.50 -6.41 1.56
C ARG A 179 11.90 -6.05 0.14
N GLU A 180 11.22 -5.08 -0.48
CA GLU A 180 11.53 -4.64 -1.84
C GLU A 180 12.96 -4.07 -1.96
N LEU A 181 13.43 -3.40 -0.92
CA LEU A 181 14.78 -2.81 -0.91
C LEU A 181 15.87 -3.79 -0.48
N ALA A 182 15.54 -4.87 0.26
CA ALA A 182 16.51 -5.80 0.81
C ALA A 182 17.30 -6.60 -0.23
N GLU A 183 16.79 -6.73 -1.45
CA GLU A 183 17.53 -7.36 -2.55
C GLU A 183 18.82 -6.60 -2.87
N THR A 184 18.76 -5.28 -2.87
CA THR A 184 19.87 -4.40 -3.30
C THR A 184 20.59 -3.76 -2.12
N TYR A 185 19.88 -3.39 -1.05
CA TYR A 185 20.37 -2.61 0.08
C TYR A 185 20.33 -3.41 1.37
N GLN A 186 21.05 -2.94 2.38
CA GLN A 186 20.82 -3.35 3.75
C GLN A 186 19.75 -2.43 4.35
N VAL A 187 18.67 -2.99 4.91
CA VAL A 187 17.56 -2.21 5.41
C VAL A 187 17.50 -2.28 6.94
N LEU A 188 17.36 -1.11 7.55
CA LEU A 188 16.98 -0.93 8.95
C LEU A 188 15.54 -0.46 9.00
N GLU A 189 14.80 -0.85 10.02
CA GLU A 189 13.39 -0.52 10.19
C GLU A 189 13.16 0.20 11.52
N ALA A 190 12.31 1.24 11.50
CA ALA A 190 11.87 1.97 12.68
C ALA A 190 10.35 2.22 12.60
N GLU A 191 9.67 2.06 13.71
CA GLU A 191 8.22 2.24 13.80
C GLU A 191 7.77 3.67 14.10
N ASN A 192 8.70 4.57 14.38
CA ASN A 192 8.49 6.00 14.63
C ASN A 192 9.81 6.76 14.60
N GLY A 193 9.73 8.08 14.56
CA GLY A 193 10.90 8.95 14.50
C GLY A 193 11.86 8.81 15.68
N LYS A 194 11.35 8.47 16.88
CA LYS A 194 12.20 8.31 18.07
C LYS A 194 13.11 7.09 17.95
N VAL A 195 12.56 5.97 17.52
CA VAL A 195 13.34 4.74 17.26
C VAL A 195 14.34 4.96 16.11
N ALA A 196 13.90 5.67 15.07
CA ALA A 196 14.76 6.05 13.93
C ALA A 196 15.98 6.86 14.38
N LEU A 197 15.79 7.87 15.20
CA LEU A 197 16.87 8.73 15.71
C LEU A 197 17.90 7.92 16.52
N ASP A 198 17.44 6.97 17.34
CA ASP A 198 18.32 6.09 18.10
C ASP A 198 19.11 5.13 17.20
N LEU A 199 18.49 4.64 16.11
CA LEU A 199 19.17 3.77 15.14
C LEU A 199 20.21 4.52 14.32
N VAL A 200 19.91 5.73 13.86
CA VAL A 200 20.85 6.57 13.08
C VAL A 200 22.10 6.92 13.89
N ARG A 201 21.95 7.14 15.19
CA ARG A 201 23.09 7.44 16.09
C ARG A 201 24.00 6.24 16.36
N LYS A 202 23.49 5.01 16.17
CA LYS A 202 24.21 3.76 16.46
C LYS A 202 24.74 3.07 15.21
N ASN A 203 24.23 3.41 14.02
CA ASN A 203 24.54 2.74 12.78
C ASN A 203 24.94 3.76 11.71
N THR A 204 25.75 3.30 10.74
CA THR A 204 26.04 4.09 9.54
C THR A 204 24.86 3.95 8.57
N VAL A 205 24.07 4.99 8.41
CA VAL A 205 22.92 5.05 7.50
C VAL A 205 23.27 5.93 6.31
N ASN A 206 22.96 5.48 5.09
CA ASN A 206 23.25 6.21 3.86
C ASN A 206 22.04 6.99 3.33
N LEU A 207 20.82 6.56 3.68
CA LEU A 207 19.57 7.20 3.25
C LEU A 207 18.48 6.89 4.28
N ILE A 208 17.61 7.86 4.54
CA ILE A 208 16.40 7.67 5.33
C ILE A 208 15.19 7.92 4.45
N ILE A 209 14.21 7.03 4.54
CA ILE A 209 12.89 7.17 3.93
C ILE A 209 11.87 7.09 5.06
N SER A 210 11.12 8.17 5.28
CA SER A 210 10.20 8.31 6.41
C SER A 210 8.81 8.70 5.95
N ASP A 211 7.80 8.06 6.52
CA ASP A 211 6.44 8.63 6.50
C ASP A 211 6.43 9.96 7.28
N VAL A 212 5.52 10.85 6.86
CA VAL A 212 5.28 12.14 7.52
C VAL A 212 4.46 11.93 8.80
N MET A 213 3.42 11.11 8.74
CA MET A 213 2.40 11.04 9.80
C MET A 213 2.59 9.83 10.70
N MET A 214 3.42 9.96 11.72
CA MET A 214 3.71 8.88 12.67
C MET A 214 3.46 9.32 14.12
N PRO A 215 3.12 8.39 15.02
CA PRO A 215 2.98 8.66 16.44
C PRO A 215 4.34 8.92 17.11
N ILE A 216 4.33 9.55 18.29
CA ILE A 216 5.47 9.83 19.17
C ILE A 216 6.41 10.91 18.62
N MET A 217 6.92 10.75 17.42
CA MET A 217 7.76 11.70 16.69
C MET A 217 7.47 11.52 15.20
N ASP A 218 6.94 12.56 14.59
CA ASP A 218 6.60 12.55 13.16
C ASP A 218 7.84 12.72 12.26
N GLY A 219 7.63 12.54 10.93
CA GLY A 219 8.73 12.62 9.97
C GLY A 219 9.36 14.00 9.85
N PHE A 220 8.58 15.09 10.07
CA PHE A 220 9.13 16.44 10.06
C PHE A 220 9.96 16.72 11.31
N GLU A 221 9.49 16.29 12.48
CA GLU A 221 10.22 16.40 13.74
C GLU A 221 11.54 15.63 13.67
N LEU A 222 11.50 14.38 13.18
CA LEU A 222 12.68 13.55 12.93
C LEU A 222 13.68 14.25 12.01
N CYS A 223 13.21 14.76 10.87
CA CYS A 223 14.06 15.46 9.91
C CYS A 223 14.71 16.69 10.53
N ASN A 224 13.96 17.47 11.32
CA ASN A 224 14.47 18.66 11.98
C ASN A 224 15.52 18.32 13.05
N GLU A 225 15.27 17.32 13.90
CA GLU A 225 16.24 16.84 14.89
C GLU A 225 17.54 16.38 14.23
N MET A 226 17.44 15.63 13.12
CA MET A 226 18.61 15.17 12.36
C MET A 226 19.39 16.33 11.73
N LYS A 227 18.71 17.31 11.13
CA LYS A 227 19.38 18.45 10.49
C LYS A 227 20.10 19.35 11.51
N ASN A 228 19.67 19.32 12.76
CA ASN A 228 20.32 20.04 13.86
C ASN A 228 21.46 19.24 14.52
N ASP A 229 21.61 17.94 14.24
CA ASP A 229 22.70 17.10 14.77
C ASP A 229 23.83 16.99 13.74
N VAL A 230 24.97 17.60 14.04
CA VAL A 230 26.14 17.69 13.13
C VAL A 230 26.63 16.31 12.66
N ASN A 231 26.45 15.28 13.48
CA ASN A 231 26.94 13.92 13.15
C ASN A 231 26.10 13.24 12.07
N VAL A 232 24.81 13.60 11.93
CA VAL A 232 23.86 12.92 11.06
C VAL A 232 23.17 13.85 10.07
N SER A 233 23.41 15.16 10.14
CA SER A 233 22.78 16.20 9.29
C SER A 233 23.08 16.02 7.79
N HIS A 234 24.17 15.35 7.47
CA HIS A 234 24.61 15.07 6.08
C HIS A 234 23.82 13.93 5.42
N ILE A 235 23.12 13.11 6.20
CA ILE A 235 22.38 11.95 5.67
C ILE A 235 21.20 12.46 4.83
N PRO A 236 21.05 12.00 3.57
CA PRO A 236 19.88 12.28 2.75
C PRO A 236 18.59 11.78 3.41
N PHE A 237 17.52 12.56 3.28
CA PHE A 237 16.23 12.28 3.92
C PHE A 237 15.10 12.47 2.91
N ILE A 238 14.24 11.46 2.75
CA ILE A 238 13.04 11.48 1.92
C ILE A 238 11.84 11.38 2.83
N LEU A 239 10.89 12.32 2.68
CA LEU A 239 9.56 12.26 3.30
C LEU A 239 8.55 11.75 2.26
N LEU A 240 7.70 10.80 2.66
CA LEU A 240 6.66 10.19 1.83
C LEU A 240 5.27 10.74 2.15
#